data_12992a0a801f2ad9f47c199af15b6a6d
#
_entry.id   12992a0a801f2ad9f47c199af15b6a6d
#
_cell.length_a   1.000
_cell.length_b   1.000
_cell.length_c   1.000
_cell.angle_alpha   90.00
_cell.angle_beta   90.00
_cell.angle_gamma   90.00
#
_symmetry.space_group_name_H-M   'P 1'
#
loop_
_entity.id
_entity.type
_entity.pdbx_description
1 polymer ?
#
loop_
_entity_poly.entity_id
_entity_poly.type
_entity_poly.pdbx_seq_one_letter_code
_entity_poly.pdbx_strand_id
1 'polypeptide(L)'
;ILAAHDCLPTTSKDDAALILSADIDFLGVNYYVPRRVKARESEYDLDYFTPEYYFENAVNPQGRFNPYRDNNEILPQAIYDIAANIRDNYGNIKWYLAEIGIAMDRQSEGEPGADGVIDDTFRIQLMEEHLVQLHRAIADGANCFGVHQWTFIDNWSWINAFKRRYGFWRLDLETGERQIKRNALWFAELATSNGFTSDK
;
A
#
# COMPACT_ATOMS: atom_id res chain seq x y z
N ILE A 1 -26.88 -8.46 6.61
CA ILE A 1 -26.60 -7.03 6.43
C ILE A 1 -27.16 -6.58 5.09
N LEU A 2 -26.65 -7.03 3.94
CA LEU A 2 -27.08 -6.55 2.61
C LEU A 2 -28.60 -6.71 2.37
N ALA A 3 -29.18 -7.84 2.81
CA ALA A 3 -30.62 -8.06 2.70
C ALA A 3 -31.45 -7.04 3.52
N ALA A 4 -30.95 -6.63 4.68
CA ALA A 4 -31.62 -5.66 5.53
C ALA A 4 -31.68 -4.24 4.94
N HIS A 5 -30.85 -3.96 3.94
CA HIS A 5 -30.75 -2.68 3.27
C HIS A 5 -31.16 -2.74 1.79
N ASP A 6 -31.80 -3.84 1.39
CA ASP A 6 -32.23 -4.07 -0.01
C ASP A 6 -31.06 -3.94 -1.04
N CYS A 7 -29.85 -4.34 -0.62
CA CYS A 7 -28.62 -4.26 -1.41
C CYS A 7 -28.10 -5.61 -1.90
N LEU A 8 -28.97 -6.65 -1.90
CA LEU A 8 -28.56 -7.94 -2.44
C LEU A 8 -28.47 -7.86 -3.97
N PRO A 9 -27.35 -8.32 -4.56
CA PRO A 9 -27.25 -8.43 -5.99
C PRO A 9 -28.22 -9.50 -6.50
N THR A 10 -28.72 -9.31 -7.71
CA THR A 10 -29.43 -10.38 -8.42
C THR A 10 -28.41 -11.43 -8.83
N THR A 11 -28.60 -12.67 -8.36
CA THR A 11 -27.71 -13.78 -8.66
C THR A 11 -28.48 -14.92 -9.29
N SER A 12 -27.81 -15.71 -10.13
CA SER A 12 -28.29 -17.01 -10.63
C SER A 12 -27.70 -18.15 -9.81
N LYS A 13 -28.30 -19.31 -9.89
CA LYS A 13 -27.74 -20.53 -9.26
C LYS A 13 -26.38 -20.96 -9.81
N ASP A 14 -26.04 -20.48 -11.00
CA ASP A 14 -24.82 -20.88 -11.72
C ASP A 14 -23.65 -19.87 -11.48
N ASP A 15 -23.91 -18.69 -10.88
CA ASP A 15 -22.91 -17.64 -10.67
C ASP A 15 -21.74 -18.14 -9.80
N ALA A 16 -22.01 -18.89 -8.74
CA ALA A 16 -20.97 -19.42 -7.87
C ALA A 16 -20.07 -20.42 -8.62
N ALA A 17 -20.65 -21.28 -9.47
CA ALA A 17 -19.90 -22.22 -10.30
C ALA A 17 -19.06 -21.48 -11.35
N LEU A 18 -19.61 -20.43 -11.96
CA LEU A 18 -18.90 -19.59 -12.92
C LEU A 18 -17.69 -18.90 -12.27
N ILE A 19 -17.87 -18.30 -11.10
CA ILE A 19 -16.78 -17.62 -10.35
C ILE A 19 -15.70 -18.65 -9.98
N LEU A 20 -16.09 -19.83 -9.48
CA LEU A 20 -15.14 -20.89 -9.10
C LEU A 20 -14.42 -21.52 -10.29
N SER A 21 -14.96 -21.40 -11.49
CA SER A 21 -14.33 -21.90 -12.72
C SER A 21 -13.28 -20.94 -13.28
N ALA A 22 -13.19 -19.73 -12.73
CA ALA A 22 -12.19 -18.75 -13.17
C ALA A 22 -10.78 -19.24 -12.81
N ASP A 23 -9.93 -19.35 -13.82
CA ASP A 23 -8.52 -19.66 -13.64
C ASP A 23 -7.73 -18.36 -13.40
N ILE A 24 -7.06 -18.27 -12.27
CA ILE A 24 -6.30 -17.09 -11.84
C ILE A 24 -4.83 -17.45 -11.84
N ASP A 25 -4.04 -16.83 -12.72
CA ASP A 25 -2.61 -17.07 -12.82
C ASP A 25 -1.83 -16.56 -11.58
N PHE A 26 -2.20 -15.39 -11.07
CA PHE A 26 -1.60 -14.78 -9.89
C PHE A 26 -2.47 -13.67 -9.30
N LEU A 27 -2.15 -13.27 -8.08
CA LEU A 27 -2.80 -12.19 -7.36
C LEU A 27 -1.85 -10.97 -7.24
N GLY A 28 -2.33 -9.77 -7.54
CA GLY A 28 -1.67 -8.50 -7.23
C GLY A 28 -2.24 -7.89 -5.95
N VAL A 29 -1.38 -7.54 -5.02
CA VAL A 29 -1.76 -6.96 -3.73
C VAL A 29 -1.25 -5.53 -3.60
N ASN A 30 -2.12 -4.60 -3.27
CA ASN A 30 -1.76 -3.22 -2.92
C ASN A 30 -1.79 -3.06 -1.41
N TYR A 31 -0.70 -2.57 -0.83
CA TYR A 31 -0.64 -2.27 0.59
C TYR A 31 0.00 -0.91 0.84
N TYR A 32 -0.69 -0.08 1.61
CA TYR A 32 -0.19 1.24 2.03
C TYR A 32 -0.28 1.44 3.54
N VAL A 33 -1.45 1.18 4.10
CA VAL A 33 -1.74 1.41 5.53
C VAL A 33 -2.80 0.41 6.02
N PRO A 34 -2.77 0.04 7.31
CA PRO A 34 -3.88 -0.69 7.91
C PRO A 34 -5.11 0.21 8.02
N ARG A 35 -6.28 -0.37 7.91
CA ARG A 35 -7.55 0.28 8.21
C ARG A 35 -8.06 -0.24 9.54
N ARG A 36 -8.12 0.66 10.55
CA ARG A 36 -8.68 0.33 11.85
C ARG A 36 -10.09 0.84 11.93
N VAL A 37 -10.97 -0.02 12.39
CA VAL A 37 -12.40 0.29 12.51
C VAL A 37 -12.90 -0.13 13.90
N LYS A 38 -13.91 0.56 14.38
CA LYS A 38 -14.71 0.19 15.55
C LYS A 38 -16.18 0.21 15.19
N ALA A 39 -17.03 -0.38 16.03
CA ALA A 39 -18.47 -0.21 15.88
C ALA A 39 -18.81 1.27 15.88
N ARG A 40 -19.74 1.66 15.00
CA ARG A 40 -20.15 3.06 14.91
C ARG A 40 -20.84 3.51 16.20
N GLU A 41 -20.38 4.63 16.71
CA GLU A 41 -20.96 5.34 17.85
C GLU A 41 -21.48 6.72 17.45
N SER A 42 -20.97 7.27 16.34
CA SER A 42 -21.42 8.54 15.79
C SER A 42 -22.70 8.37 14.96
N GLU A 43 -23.43 9.46 14.76
CA GLU A 43 -24.57 9.49 13.86
C GLU A 43 -24.15 9.14 12.43
N TYR A 44 -25.00 8.39 11.72
CA TYR A 44 -24.82 8.10 10.30
C TYR A 44 -25.67 9.12 9.51
N ASP A 45 -25.01 10.01 8.83
CA ASP A 45 -25.56 11.22 8.21
C ASP A 45 -25.86 11.08 6.71
N LEU A 46 -25.62 9.89 6.12
CA LEU A 46 -25.97 9.64 4.73
C LEU A 46 -27.40 9.13 4.59
N ASP A 47 -28.07 9.53 3.54
CA ASP A 47 -29.43 9.12 3.19
C ASP A 47 -29.47 7.80 2.40
N TYR A 48 -28.31 7.22 2.12
CA TYR A 48 -28.17 5.93 1.45
C TYR A 48 -27.19 5.02 2.23
N PHE A 49 -27.39 3.71 2.10
CA PHE A 49 -26.59 2.72 2.79
C PHE A 49 -25.17 2.60 2.22
N THR A 50 -24.19 2.63 3.12
CA THR A 50 -22.82 2.18 2.89
C THR A 50 -22.39 1.26 4.03
N PRO A 51 -21.34 0.42 3.88
CA PRO A 51 -20.85 -0.44 4.96
C PRO A 51 -20.47 0.33 6.24
N GLU A 52 -20.08 1.61 6.11
CA GLU A 52 -19.78 2.52 7.21
C GLU A 52 -20.99 2.80 8.12
N TYR A 53 -22.20 2.37 7.74
CA TYR A 53 -23.35 2.35 8.64
C TYR A 53 -23.07 1.61 9.95
N TYR A 54 -22.28 0.53 9.88
CA TYR A 54 -21.98 -0.33 11.03
C TYR A 54 -20.67 -0.01 11.74
N PHE A 55 -19.78 0.72 11.09
CA PHE A 55 -18.47 1.02 11.64
C PHE A 55 -18.01 2.44 11.35
N GLU A 56 -17.05 2.88 12.11
CA GLU A 56 -16.32 4.14 11.88
C GLU A 56 -14.81 3.92 12.05
N ASN A 57 -14.03 4.84 11.49
CA ASN A 57 -12.59 4.76 11.60
C ASN A 57 -12.14 4.87 13.07
N ALA A 58 -11.17 4.05 13.42
CA ALA A 58 -10.50 4.09 14.71
C ALA A 58 -9.02 4.44 14.52
N VAL A 59 -8.42 5.05 15.52
CA VAL A 59 -6.99 5.34 15.56
C VAL A 59 -6.36 4.48 16.65
N ASN A 60 -5.21 3.86 16.34
CA ASN A 60 -4.42 3.17 17.34
C ASN A 60 -3.60 4.20 18.14
N PRO A 61 -3.89 4.44 19.43
CA PRO A 61 -3.18 5.46 20.20
C PRO A 61 -1.71 5.13 20.44
N GLN A 62 -1.29 3.88 20.21
CA GLN A 62 0.09 3.41 20.32
C GLN A 62 0.72 3.17 18.94
N GLY A 63 0.03 3.55 17.86
CA GLY A 63 0.52 3.38 16.49
C GLY A 63 1.68 4.33 16.18
N ARG A 64 2.55 3.89 15.28
CA ARG A 64 3.52 4.76 14.61
C ARG A 64 2.88 5.31 13.35
N PHE A 65 2.97 6.61 13.14
CA PHE A 65 2.32 7.27 12.01
C PHE A 65 3.33 7.93 11.08
N ASN A 66 2.94 8.06 9.82
CA ASN A 66 3.66 8.83 8.83
C ASN A 66 3.69 10.32 9.26
N PRO A 67 4.89 10.91 9.51
CA PRO A 67 4.98 12.30 9.95
C PRO A 67 4.55 13.32 8.90
N TYR A 68 4.39 12.89 7.65
CA TYR A 68 4.01 13.73 6.52
C TYR A 68 2.54 13.55 6.08
N ARG A 69 1.79 12.72 6.80
CA ARG A 69 0.39 12.46 6.47
C ARG A 69 -0.39 11.95 7.68
N ASP A 70 -1.42 12.70 8.04
CA ASP A 70 -2.29 12.35 9.15
C ASP A 70 -2.96 10.98 8.97
N ASN A 71 -3.13 10.28 10.08
CA ASN A 71 -3.81 8.99 10.18
C ASN A 71 -3.25 7.86 9.30
N ASN A 72 -2.04 8.01 8.76
CA ASN A 72 -1.36 6.93 8.04
C ASN A 72 -0.49 6.14 9.02
N GLU A 73 -1.06 5.10 9.62
CA GLU A 73 -0.32 4.18 10.48
C GLU A 73 0.70 3.38 9.67
N ILE A 74 1.91 3.29 10.20
CA ILE A 74 3.00 2.49 9.65
C ILE A 74 2.99 1.14 10.36
N LEU A 75 2.66 0.07 9.63
CA LEU A 75 2.55 -1.28 10.19
C LEU A 75 3.20 -2.31 9.26
N PRO A 76 4.54 -2.46 9.29
CA PRO A 76 5.26 -3.41 8.44
C PRO A 76 4.80 -4.86 8.62
N GLN A 77 4.45 -5.26 9.86
CA GLN A 77 3.94 -6.59 10.17
C GLN A 77 2.73 -6.99 9.30
N ALA A 78 1.91 -6.04 8.86
CA ALA A 78 0.75 -6.32 8.02
C ALA A 78 1.11 -7.01 6.69
N ILE A 79 2.31 -6.79 6.15
CA ILE A 79 2.78 -7.49 4.95
C ILE A 79 2.92 -9.00 5.23
N TYR A 80 3.50 -9.35 6.39
CA TYR A 80 3.57 -10.74 6.82
C TYR A 80 2.18 -11.36 7.03
N ASP A 81 1.30 -10.62 7.69
CA ASP A 81 -0.07 -11.10 8.00
C ASP A 81 -0.89 -11.33 6.72
N ILE A 82 -0.77 -10.44 5.72
CA ILE A 82 -1.38 -10.60 4.39
C ILE A 82 -0.83 -11.84 3.70
N ALA A 83 0.49 -12.00 3.69
CA ALA A 83 1.15 -13.15 3.07
C ALA A 83 0.74 -14.48 3.73
N ALA A 84 0.69 -14.51 5.06
CA ALA A 84 0.21 -15.67 5.82
C ALA A 84 -1.25 -15.98 5.51
N ASN A 85 -2.10 -14.95 5.44
CA ASN A 85 -3.51 -15.13 5.07
C ASN A 85 -3.68 -15.72 3.66
N ILE A 86 -2.91 -15.24 2.68
CA ILE A 86 -2.95 -15.78 1.31
C ILE A 86 -2.49 -17.25 1.31
N ARG A 87 -1.40 -17.55 2.03
CA ARG A 87 -0.88 -18.90 2.15
C ARG A 87 -1.89 -19.86 2.77
N ASP A 88 -2.46 -19.47 3.90
CA ASP A 88 -3.25 -20.37 4.75
C ASP A 88 -4.71 -20.49 4.32
N ASN A 89 -5.29 -19.45 3.72
CA ASN A 89 -6.72 -19.37 3.42
C ASN A 89 -7.06 -19.30 1.92
N TYR A 90 -6.07 -19.03 1.05
CA TYR A 90 -6.31 -18.88 -0.40
C TYR A 90 -5.42 -19.81 -1.25
N GLY A 91 -5.08 -20.99 -0.71
CA GLY A 91 -4.34 -22.02 -1.44
C GLY A 91 -2.91 -21.64 -1.82
N ASN A 92 -2.33 -20.66 -1.12
CA ASN A 92 -0.98 -20.15 -1.41
C ASN A 92 -0.78 -19.80 -2.89
N ILE A 93 -1.81 -19.21 -3.52
CA ILE A 93 -1.72 -18.76 -4.91
C ILE A 93 -0.49 -17.88 -5.11
N LYS A 94 0.13 -17.96 -6.26
CA LYS A 94 1.24 -17.09 -6.64
C LYS A 94 0.80 -15.63 -6.61
N TRP A 95 1.56 -14.75 -5.96
CA TRP A 95 1.20 -13.34 -5.82
C TRP A 95 2.41 -12.41 -5.82
N TYR A 96 2.17 -11.13 -5.99
CA TYR A 96 3.18 -10.11 -5.83
C TYR A 96 2.59 -8.86 -5.15
N LEU A 97 3.46 -8.10 -4.52
CA LEU A 97 3.09 -6.80 -3.98
C LEU A 97 3.07 -5.79 -5.14
N ALA A 98 1.88 -5.56 -5.68
CA ALA A 98 1.68 -4.75 -6.89
C ALA A 98 1.89 -3.26 -6.62
N GLU A 99 1.55 -2.82 -5.40
CA GLU A 99 1.81 -1.45 -4.97
C GLU A 99 2.17 -1.43 -3.48
N ILE A 100 3.28 -0.77 -3.19
CA ILE A 100 3.66 -0.33 -1.85
C ILE A 100 4.35 1.03 -1.97
N GLY A 101 4.05 1.95 -1.07
CA GLY A 101 4.67 3.27 -1.12
C GLY A 101 4.21 4.16 0.01
N ILE A 102 4.93 5.26 0.22
CA ILE A 102 4.57 6.23 1.22
C ILE A 102 4.59 7.63 0.64
N ALA A 103 3.51 8.37 0.89
CA ALA A 103 3.39 9.75 0.46
C ALA A 103 4.19 10.69 1.36
N MET A 104 4.80 11.69 0.74
CA MET A 104 5.25 12.90 1.41
C MET A 104 4.55 14.11 0.80
N ASP A 105 4.41 15.18 1.57
CA ASP A 105 3.97 16.46 1.01
C ASP A 105 5.10 17.10 0.20
N ARG A 106 4.74 17.88 -0.81
CA ARG A 106 5.72 18.60 -1.64
C ARG A 106 6.69 19.44 -0.80
N GLN A 107 6.17 20.11 0.23
CA GLN A 107 6.99 20.97 1.12
C GLN A 107 7.97 20.18 1.98
N SER A 108 7.69 18.90 2.22
CA SER A 108 8.49 18.03 3.08
C SER A 108 9.61 17.31 2.35
N GLU A 109 9.62 17.29 1.02
CA GLU A 109 10.65 16.61 0.23
C GLU A 109 12.00 17.36 0.20
N GLY A 110 12.01 18.64 0.52
CA GLY A 110 13.22 19.45 0.41
C GLY A 110 13.69 19.67 -1.04
N GLU A 111 14.85 20.33 -1.16
CA GLU A 111 15.49 20.57 -2.46
C GLU A 111 16.65 19.58 -2.68
N PRO A 112 17.08 19.37 -3.95
CA PRO A 112 18.21 18.50 -4.25
C PRO A 112 19.47 18.94 -3.50
N GLY A 113 20.21 17.97 -2.97
CA GLY A 113 21.52 18.19 -2.36
C GLY A 113 22.59 18.58 -3.38
N ALA A 114 23.83 18.71 -2.91
CA ALA A 114 24.98 19.04 -3.77
C ALA A 114 25.25 17.94 -4.84
N ASP A 115 24.77 16.74 -4.62
CA ASP A 115 24.82 15.60 -5.54
C ASP A 115 23.66 15.60 -6.57
N GLY A 116 22.78 16.59 -6.53
CA GLY A 116 21.60 16.68 -7.39
C GLY A 116 20.47 15.72 -7.04
N VAL A 117 20.54 15.05 -5.90
CA VAL A 117 19.57 14.03 -5.44
C VAL A 117 18.71 14.60 -4.32
N ILE A 118 17.41 14.37 -4.37
CA ILE A 118 16.50 14.70 -3.27
C ILE A 118 16.62 13.63 -2.19
N ASP A 119 16.88 14.06 -0.95
CA ASP A 119 16.93 13.14 0.18
C ASP A 119 15.52 12.75 0.64
N ASP A 120 15.20 11.49 0.49
CA ASP A 120 13.98 10.86 0.97
C ASP A 120 14.28 9.53 1.70
N THR A 121 15.36 9.51 2.45
CA THR A 121 15.83 8.34 3.24
C THR A 121 14.73 7.75 4.12
N PHE A 122 13.77 8.56 4.58
CA PHE A 122 12.60 8.07 5.29
C PHE A 122 11.81 7.00 4.50
N ARG A 123 11.69 7.15 3.16
CA ARG A 123 11.05 6.13 2.31
C ARG A 123 11.84 4.84 2.26
N ILE A 124 13.16 4.94 2.22
CA ILE A 124 14.05 3.76 2.24
C ILE A 124 13.84 2.98 3.53
N GLN A 125 13.92 3.65 4.68
CA GLN A 125 13.75 3.00 6.00
C GLN A 125 12.41 2.28 6.12
N LEU A 126 11.34 2.91 5.65
CA LEU A 126 10.02 2.27 5.66
C LEU A 126 9.93 1.08 4.70
N MET A 127 10.51 1.19 3.51
CA MET A 127 10.55 0.09 2.57
C MET A 127 11.33 -1.10 3.11
N GLU A 128 12.48 -0.86 3.70
CA GLU A 128 13.29 -1.91 4.36
C GLU A 128 12.48 -2.66 5.42
N GLU A 129 11.80 -1.94 6.32
CA GLU A 129 10.99 -2.55 7.37
C GLU A 129 9.88 -3.45 6.82
N HIS A 130 9.22 -3.02 5.73
CA HIS A 130 8.18 -3.81 5.08
C HIS A 130 8.76 -5.03 4.33
N LEU A 131 9.89 -4.86 3.63
CA LEU A 131 10.54 -5.93 2.89
C LEU A 131 11.15 -6.99 3.81
N VAL A 132 11.62 -6.62 4.99
CA VAL A 132 12.04 -7.58 6.04
C VAL A 132 10.87 -8.50 6.42
N GLN A 133 9.65 -7.96 6.58
CA GLN A 133 8.48 -8.77 6.89
C GLN A 133 8.06 -9.64 5.69
N LEU A 134 8.18 -9.14 4.48
CA LEU A 134 7.93 -9.92 3.27
C LEU A 134 8.92 -11.07 3.13
N HIS A 135 10.22 -10.81 3.34
CA HIS A 135 11.26 -11.83 3.31
C HIS A 135 10.98 -12.94 4.35
N ARG A 136 10.62 -12.55 5.57
CA ARG A 136 10.20 -13.51 6.60
C ARG A 136 9.01 -14.36 6.16
N ALA A 137 7.98 -13.75 5.57
CA ALA A 137 6.81 -14.47 5.06
C ALA A 137 7.17 -15.48 3.95
N ILE A 138 8.07 -15.09 3.04
CA ILE A 138 8.59 -15.98 1.99
C ILE A 138 9.36 -17.15 2.60
N ALA A 139 10.21 -16.91 3.61
CA ALA A 139 10.92 -17.95 4.34
C ALA A 139 9.96 -18.92 5.02
N ASP A 140 8.80 -18.45 5.48
CA ASP A 140 7.72 -19.25 6.06
C ASP A 140 6.77 -19.86 4.99
N GLY A 141 7.14 -19.81 3.71
CA GLY A 141 6.49 -20.52 2.61
C GLY A 141 5.45 -19.73 1.82
N ALA A 142 5.34 -18.39 2.00
CA ALA A 142 4.47 -17.59 1.15
C ALA A 142 4.98 -17.52 -0.30
N ASN A 143 4.09 -17.68 -1.27
CA ASN A 143 4.43 -17.74 -2.69
C ASN A 143 4.44 -16.35 -3.36
N CYS A 144 5.20 -15.40 -2.77
CA CYS A 144 5.39 -14.07 -3.33
C CYS A 144 6.56 -14.04 -4.30
N PHE A 145 6.37 -13.49 -5.50
CA PHE A 145 7.40 -13.47 -6.54
C PHE A 145 7.93 -12.09 -6.90
N GLY A 146 7.40 -11.01 -6.31
CA GLY A 146 7.88 -9.68 -6.65
C GLY A 146 7.26 -8.55 -5.86
N VAL A 147 7.86 -7.37 -6.02
CA VAL A 147 7.43 -6.12 -5.40
C VAL A 147 7.54 -4.99 -6.40
N HIS A 148 6.51 -4.15 -6.48
CA HIS A 148 6.55 -2.87 -7.16
C HIS A 148 6.32 -1.74 -6.17
N GLN A 149 7.19 -0.74 -6.20
CA GLN A 149 6.97 0.48 -5.43
C GLN A 149 6.07 1.44 -6.22
N TRP A 150 5.06 1.98 -5.56
CA TRP A 150 4.28 3.09 -6.07
C TRP A 150 4.98 4.40 -5.70
N THR A 151 5.50 5.16 -6.66
CA THR A 151 5.40 5.06 -8.11
C THR A 151 6.70 5.51 -8.79
N PHE A 152 6.86 5.26 -10.09
CA PHE A 152 8.07 5.64 -10.83
C PHE A 152 8.32 7.16 -10.82
N ILE A 153 7.29 7.97 -11.09
CA ILE A 153 7.35 9.43 -11.11
C ILE A 153 6.17 10.00 -10.33
N ASP A 154 6.34 11.16 -9.70
CA ASP A 154 5.22 11.86 -9.09
C ASP A 154 4.10 12.04 -10.11
N ASN A 155 2.92 11.54 -9.78
CA ASN A 155 1.78 11.51 -10.68
C ASN A 155 0.55 12.15 -10.05
N TRP A 156 -0.46 12.32 -10.87
CA TRP A 156 -1.77 12.72 -10.44
C TRP A 156 -2.44 11.59 -9.63
N SER A 157 -2.96 11.93 -8.45
CA SER A 157 -3.65 11.01 -7.56
C SER A 157 -5.13 11.42 -7.41
N TRP A 158 -6.04 10.49 -7.56
CA TRP A 158 -7.49 10.60 -7.63
C TRP A 158 -8.12 11.83 -6.95
N ILE A 159 -7.95 11.97 -5.63
CA ILE A 159 -8.54 13.06 -4.82
C ILE A 159 -7.50 14.08 -4.36
N ASN A 160 -6.22 13.80 -4.53
CA ASN A 160 -5.12 14.65 -4.04
C ASN A 160 -4.42 15.40 -5.17
N ALA A 161 -4.75 15.12 -6.43
CA ALA A 161 -4.02 15.62 -7.60
C ALA A 161 -2.50 15.42 -7.41
N PHE A 162 -1.69 16.46 -7.52
CA PHE A 162 -0.26 16.44 -7.31
C PHE A 162 0.20 16.91 -5.91
N LYS A 163 -0.70 16.99 -4.93
CA LYS A 163 -0.37 17.40 -3.57
C LYS A 163 0.52 16.40 -2.84
N ARG A 164 0.36 15.10 -3.16
CA ARG A 164 1.09 14.01 -2.55
C ARG A 164 2.15 13.48 -3.51
N ARG A 165 3.35 13.26 -2.98
CA ARG A 165 4.52 12.80 -3.72
C ARG A 165 4.86 11.38 -3.32
N TYR A 166 4.92 10.48 -4.31
CA TYR A 166 5.21 9.05 -4.12
C TYR A 166 6.39 8.58 -4.97
N GLY A 167 6.71 9.33 -6.04
CA GLY A 167 7.60 8.90 -7.10
C GLY A 167 9.04 8.69 -6.69
N PHE A 168 9.74 7.85 -7.43
CA PHE A 168 11.20 7.83 -7.48
C PHE A 168 11.76 9.15 -8.04
N TRP A 169 11.00 9.78 -8.94
CA TRP A 169 11.33 11.06 -9.55
C TRP A 169 10.31 12.12 -9.13
N ARG A 170 10.82 13.25 -8.68
CA ARG A 170 10.03 14.47 -8.56
C ARG A 170 9.76 15.02 -9.94
N LEU A 171 8.52 15.42 -10.20
CA LEU A 171 8.10 16.08 -11.42
C LEU A 171 7.84 17.56 -11.15
N ASP A 172 8.52 18.46 -11.86
CA ASP A 172 8.13 19.84 -11.94
C ASP A 172 6.97 19.98 -12.93
N LEU A 173 5.86 20.56 -12.46
CA LEU A 173 4.63 20.62 -13.25
C LEU A 173 4.61 21.76 -14.27
N GLU A 174 5.52 22.74 -14.14
CA GLU A 174 5.61 23.88 -15.04
C GLU A 174 6.59 23.61 -16.17
N THR A 175 7.74 23.04 -15.83
CA THR A 175 8.83 22.80 -16.79
C THR A 175 8.85 21.37 -17.35
N GLY A 176 8.25 20.41 -16.64
CA GLY A 176 8.33 18.97 -16.94
C GLY A 176 9.66 18.34 -16.53
N GLU A 177 10.55 19.10 -15.88
CA GLU A 177 11.82 18.60 -15.39
C GLU A 177 11.64 17.52 -14.34
N ARG A 178 12.58 16.58 -14.30
CA ARG A 178 12.59 15.45 -13.38
C ARG A 178 13.82 15.46 -12.51
N GLN A 179 13.63 15.28 -11.22
CA GLN A 179 14.72 15.21 -10.23
C GLN A 179 14.66 13.88 -9.50
N ILE A 180 15.79 13.18 -9.49
CA ILE A 180 15.88 11.86 -8.87
C ILE A 180 15.85 11.97 -7.35
N LYS A 181 15.22 10.99 -6.69
CA LYS A 181 15.19 10.86 -5.23
C LYS A 181 16.09 9.72 -4.79
N ARG A 182 16.55 9.77 -3.55
CA ARG A 182 17.49 8.79 -2.98
C ARG A 182 16.93 7.37 -2.98
N ASN A 183 15.63 7.21 -2.71
CA ASN A 183 15.00 5.89 -2.75
C ASN A 183 15.02 5.25 -4.14
N ALA A 184 15.09 6.03 -5.22
CA ALA A 184 15.22 5.49 -6.58
C ALA A 184 16.55 4.76 -6.77
N LEU A 185 17.63 5.35 -6.29
CA LEU A 185 18.97 4.76 -6.37
C LEU A 185 19.05 3.49 -5.52
N TRP A 186 18.54 3.56 -4.31
CA TRP A 186 18.46 2.41 -3.40
C TRP A 186 17.61 1.27 -4.00
N PHE A 187 16.45 1.58 -4.56
CA PHE A 187 15.57 0.55 -5.14
C PHE A 187 16.16 -0.07 -6.42
N ALA A 188 16.91 0.69 -7.22
CA ALA A 188 17.64 0.17 -8.37
C ALA A 188 18.73 -0.82 -7.95
N GLU A 189 19.44 -0.54 -6.85
CA GLU A 189 20.42 -1.45 -6.27
C GLU A 189 19.74 -2.71 -5.71
N LEU A 190 18.65 -2.55 -4.94
CA LEU A 190 17.82 -3.65 -4.47
C LEU A 190 17.36 -4.56 -5.60
N ALA A 191 16.85 -3.99 -6.70
CA ALA A 191 16.37 -4.76 -7.85
C ALA A 191 17.50 -5.51 -8.57
N THR A 192 18.71 -4.97 -8.57
CA THR A 192 19.88 -5.58 -9.22
C THR A 192 20.46 -6.70 -8.37
N SER A 193 20.58 -6.49 -7.06
CA SER A 193 21.17 -7.45 -6.11
C SER A 193 20.17 -8.48 -5.59
N ASN A 194 18.88 -8.24 -5.79
CA ASN A 194 17.76 -8.98 -5.20
C ASN A 194 17.87 -9.10 -3.67
N GLY A 195 18.37 -8.05 -3.03
CA GLY A 195 18.56 -8.05 -1.58
C GLY A 195 19.18 -6.76 -1.06
N PHE A 196 19.17 -6.61 0.25
CA PHE A 196 19.82 -5.52 0.96
C PHE A 196 20.29 -6.00 2.35
N THR A 197 21.23 -5.29 2.94
CA THR A 197 21.64 -5.55 4.32
C THR A 197 20.80 -4.67 5.24
N SER A 198 20.14 -5.28 6.20
CA SER A 198 19.41 -4.56 7.25
C SER A 198 20.18 -4.64 8.56
N ASP A 199 20.37 -3.49 9.20
CA ASP A 199 21.00 -3.38 10.52
C ASP A 199 20.02 -3.67 11.68
N LYS A 200 18.82 -4.16 11.38
CA LYS A 200 17.72 -4.40 12.33
C LYS A 200 17.42 -5.89 12.53
#